data_a9b7e514fb1406ab6827ff8e375589e4
#
_entry.id   a9b7e514fb1406ab6827ff8e375589e4
#
_cell.length_a   1.000
_cell.length_b   1.000
_cell.length_c   1.000
_cell.angle_alpha   90.00
_cell.angle_beta   90.00
_cell.angle_gamma   90.00
#
_symmetry.space_group_name_H-M   'P 1'
#
loop_
_entity.id
_entity.type
_entity.pdbx_description
1 polymer ?
#
loop_
_entity_poly.entity_id
_entity_poly.type
_entity_poly.pdbx_seq_one_letter_code
_entity_poly.pdbx_strand_id
1 'polypeptide(L)'
;IQAVGLGNIGERSLLSALSVTAAIMKKELQENSLKDGFSLHMDDVGNMENDPINVLSHVGSAEIAGLFGLVVQAAREKIAIVFDNAVTGAAVLAAIKVYPEVRDYVFPSAAYNEPVHQIQMKKLGMKPFFYYDFTVAEGFGSAMGLSLFDAALDIVNEMKTFGQGGVGVAEDGPGKGRQREDVQ
;
A
#
# COMPACT_ATOMS: atom_id res chain seq x y z
N ILE A 1 14.34 -10.91 3.83
CA ILE A 1 13.00 -10.33 4.04
C ILE A 1 12.01 -11.20 3.27
N GLN A 2 10.92 -11.58 3.91
CA GLN A 2 9.80 -12.25 3.26
C GLN A 2 8.71 -11.20 2.94
N ALA A 3 8.00 -11.38 1.84
CA ALA A 3 6.89 -10.53 1.44
C ALA A 3 5.69 -11.38 1.02
N VAL A 4 4.49 -10.85 1.21
CA VAL A 4 3.24 -11.47 0.78
C VAL A 4 2.45 -10.49 -0.09
N GLY A 5 1.94 -10.96 -1.22
CA GLY A 5 1.05 -10.23 -2.10
C GLY A 5 -0.41 -10.50 -1.75
N LEU A 6 -1.20 -9.45 -1.71
CA LEU A 6 -2.63 -9.52 -1.46
C LEU A 6 -3.41 -9.27 -2.75
N GLY A 7 -4.30 -10.18 -3.09
CA GLY A 7 -5.15 -10.11 -4.27
C GLY A 7 -6.59 -9.68 -3.98
N ASN A 8 -7.38 -9.53 -5.01
CA ASN A 8 -8.79 -9.16 -4.96
C ASN A 8 -9.71 -10.37 -5.11
N ILE A 9 -10.91 -10.32 -4.50
CA ILE A 9 -11.91 -11.41 -4.53
C ILE A 9 -13.32 -10.84 -4.78
N GLY A 10 -13.68 -10.58 -6.03
CA GLY A 10 -15.05 -10.37 -6.50
C GLY A 10 -15.75 -9.04 -6.15
N GLU A 11 -16.92 -8.82 -6.75
CA GLU A 11 -17.69 -7.54 -6.66
C GLU A 11 -18.20 -7.23 -5.24
N ARG A 12 -18.62 -8.24 -4.47
CA ARG A 12 -19.09 -8.02 -3.09
C ARG A 12 -17.99 -7.46 -2.20
N SER A 13 -16.77 -7.94 -2.39
CA SER A 13 -15.61 -7.44 -1.65
C SER A 13 -15.28 -5.99 -2.03
N LEU A 14 -15.50 -5.59 -3.28
CA LEU A 14 -15.32 -4.21 -3.72
C LEU A 14 -16.35 -3.26 -3.07
N LEU A 15 -17.62 -3.65 -3.02
CA LEU A 15 -18.67 -2.89 -2.32
C LEU A 15 -18.38 -2.78 -0.81
N SER A 16 -17.92 -3.86 -0.20
CA SER A 16 -17.50 -3.84 1.21
C SER A 16 -16.27 -2.96 1.42
N ALA A 17 -15.29 -3.02 0.52
CA ALA A 17 -14.10 -2.15 0.57
C ALA A 17 -14.49 -0.67 0.48
N LEU A 18 -15.43 -0.34 -0.39
CA LEU A 18 -15.98 0.99 -0.51
C LEU A 18 -16.65 1.43 0.81
N SER A 19 -17.49 0.58 1.39
CA SER A 19 -18.19 0.86 2.65
C SER A 19 -17.23 1.02 3.83
N VAL A 20 -16.24 0.16 3.96
CA VAL A 20 -15.20 0.25 5.00
C VAL A 20 -14.41 1.54 4.85
N THR A 21 -13.96 1.82 3.62
CA THR A 21 -13.20 3.05 3.34
C THR A 21 -14.05 4.28 3.63
N ALA A 22 -15.31 4.29 3.19
CA ALA A 22 -16.26 5.38 3.46
C ALA A 22 -16.48 5.62 4.94
N ALA A 23 -16.69 4.56 5.72
CA ALA A 23 -16.90 4.66 7.16
C ALA A 23 -15.68 5.22 7.90
N ILE A 24 -14.47 4.81 7.50
CA ILE A 24 -13.23 5.32 8.09
C ILE A 24 -12.90 6.75 7.61
N MET A 25 -13.40 7.15 6.43
CA MET A 25 -13.03 8.39 5.73
C MET A 25 -14.25 9.23 5.33
N LYS A 26 -15.31 9.18 6.08
CA LYS A 26 -16.63 9.74 5.79
C LYS A 26 -16.62 11.14 5.12
N LYS A 27 -15.82 12.06 5.65
CA LYS A 27 -15.78 13.43 5.14
C LYS A 27 -15.24 13.52 3.71
N GLU A 28 -14.13 12.86 3.43
CA GLU A 28 -13.46 12.92 2.12
C GLU A 28 -14.28 12.22 1.03
N LEU A 29 -14.94 11.11 1.36
CA LEU A 29 -15.78 10.38 0.42
C LEU A 29 -17.10 11.10 0.12
N GLN A 30 -17.71 11.75 1.10
CA GLN A 30 -18.90 12.56 0.87
C GLN A 30 -18.61 13.69 -0.12
N GLU A 31 -17.48 14.38 0.01
CA GLU A 31 -17.11 15.45 -0.91
C GLU A 31 -16.83 14.94 -2.34
N ASN A 32 -16.26 13.74 -2.49
CA ASN A 32 -15.98 13.14 -3.80
C ASN A 32 -17.20 12.45 -4.42
N SER A 33 -18.02 11.76 -3.61
CA SER A 33 -19.25 11.09 -4.07
C SER A 33 -20.27 12.06 -4.66
N LEU A 34 -20.34 13.27 -4.12
CA LEU A 34 -21.19 14.32 -4.66
C LEU A 34 -20.77 14.75 -6.08
N LYS A 35 -19.49 14.63 -6.42
CA LYS A 35 -18.98 14.95 -7.76
C LYS A 35 -19.24 13.84 -8.77
N ASP A 36 -19.21 12.59 -8.35
CA ASP A 36 -19.32 11.41 -9.22
C ASP A 36 -20.73 10.81 -9.28
N GLY A 37 -21.71 11.44 -8.62
CA GLY A 37 -23.11 10.98 -8.60
C GLY A 37 -23.33 9.67 -7.81
N PHE A 38 -22.34 9.22 -7.04
CA PHE A 38 -22.42 8.02 -6.20
C PHE A 38 -22.93 8.37 -4.81
N SER A 39 -24.11 7.87 -4.42
CA SER A 39 -24.67 8.07 -3.07
C SER A 39 -24.40 6.84 -2.20
N LEU A 40 -23.60 7.00 -1.17
CA LEU A 40 -23.46 6.02 -0.09
C LEU A 40 -24.58 6.24 0.94
N HIS A 41 -25.37 5.20 1.21
CA HIS A 41 -26.27 5.20 2.38
C HIS A 41 -25.41 5.07 3.64
N MET A 42 -25.02 6.21 4.19
CA MET A 42 -24.13 6.30 5.36
C MET A 42 -24.89 6.32 6.69
N ASP A 43 -26.23 6.30 6.66
CA ASP A 43 -27.07 6.45 7.85
C ASP A 43 -26.90 5.31 8.85
N ASP A 44 -26.50 4.12 8.37
CA ASP A 44 -26.26 2.94 9.21
C ASP A 44 -24.85 2.90 9.85
N VAL A 45 -23.95 3.78 9.44
CA VAL A 45 -22.54 3.73 9.89
C VAL A 45 -22.29 4.61 11.13
N GLY A 46 -23.25 5.43 11.53
CA GLY A 46 -23.29 6.16 12.79
C GLY A 46 -21.94 6.69 13.33
N ASN A 47 -21.68 6.51 14.59
CA ASN A 47 -20.45 6.93 15.29
C ASN A 47 -19.25 5.97 15.13
N MET A 48 -19.24 5.11 14.10
CA MET A 48 -18.22 4.07 13.91
C MET A 48 -16.85 4.59 13.42
N GLU A 49 -16.74 5.86 13.06
CA GLU A 49 -15.55 6.45 12.42
C GLU A 49 -14.24 6.21 13.17
N ASN A 50 -14.29 6.02 14.46
CA ASN A 50 -13.11 5.85 15.31
C ASN A 50 -12.85 4.40 15.75
N ASP A 51 -13.69 3.44 15.34
CA ASP A 51 -13.54 2.03 15.67
C ASP A 51 -13.52 1.17 14.40
N PRO A 52 -12.34 0.96 13.79
CA PRO A 52 -12.22 0.17 12.57
C PRO A 52 -12.68 -1.28 12.69
N ILE A 53 -12.61 -1.88 13.87
CA ILE A 53 -13.10 -3.26 14.11
C ILE A 53 -14.62 -3.28 14.03
N ASN A 54 -15.26 -2.30 14.64
CA ASN A 54 -16.72 -2.16 14.57
C ASN A 54 -17.18 -1.90 13.14
N VAL A 55 -16.44 -1.04 12.39
CA VAL A 55 -16.68 -0.83 10.95
C VAL A 55 -16.59 -2.15 10.17
N LEU A 56 -15.53 -2.92 10.37
CA LEU A 56 -15.36 -4.22 9.69
C LEU A 56 -16.49 -5.19 10.00
N SER A 57 -16.99 -5.21 11.25
CA SER A 57 -18.08 -6.12 11.66
C SER A 57 -19.43 -5.79 11.03
N HIS A 58 -19.70 -4.53 10.70
CA HIS A 58 -20.98 -4.07 10.16
C HIS A 58 -21.01 -3.96 8.63
N VAL A 59 -19.93 -3.43 8.04
CA VAL A 59 -19.89 -3.14 6.58
C VAL A 59 -18.76 -3.86 5.86
N GLY A 60 -17.89 -4.56 6.58
CA GLY A 60 -16.83 -5.38 5.99
C GLY A 60 -17.38 -6.66 5.35
N SER A 61 -16.51 -7.34 4.61
CA SER A 61 -16.73 -8.70 4.13
C SER A 61 -15.80 -9.67 4.86
N ALA A 62 -16.11 -10.97 4.78
CA ALA A 62 -15.26 -12.02 5.35
C ALA A 62 -13.83 -11.96 4.79
N GLU A 63 -13.70 -11.63 3.49
CA GLU A 63 -12.41 -11.48 2.82
C GLU A 63 -11.61 -10.31 3.39
N ILE A 64 -12.23 -9.14 3.58
CA ILE A 64 -11.54 -7.96 4.15
C ILE A 64 -11.14 -8.23 5.60
N ALA A 65 -12.01 -8.89 6.37
CA ALA A 65 -11.70 -9.28 7.75
C ALA A 65 -10.54 -10.28 7.81
N GLY A 66 -10.53 -11.27 6.90
CA GLY A 66 -9.42 -12.21 6.77
C GLY A 66 -8.11 -11.53 6.38
N LEU A 67 -8.16 -10.64 5.39
CA LEU A 67 -7.01 -9.85 4.96
C LEU A 67 -6.51 -8.90 6.06
N PHE A 68 -7.40 -8.29 6.85
CA PHE A 68 -7.03 -7.50 8.02
C PHE A 68 -6.20 -8.33 9.02
N GLY A 69 -6.69 -9.53 9.37
CA GLY A 69 -5.96 -10.43 10.26
C GLY A 69 -4.59 -10.85 9.71
N LEU A 70 -4.53 -11.15 8.39
CA LEU A 70 -3.30 -11.49 7.70
C LEU A 70 -2.30 -10.32 7.73
N VAL A 71 -2.74 -9.10 7.42
CA VAL A 71 -1.90 -7.90 7.45
C VAL A 71 -1.32 -7.66 8.84
N VAL A 72 -2.15 -7.74 9.88
CA VAL A 72 -1.70 -7.55 11.26
C VAL A 72 -0.68 -8.61 11.66
N GLN A 73 -0.95 -9.89 11.36
CA GLN A 73 -0.04 -10.97 11.72
C GLN A 73 1.28 -10.90 10.93
N ALA A 74 1.22 -10.62 9.63
CA ALA A 74 2.43 -10.47 8.81
C ALA A 74 3.33 -9.33 9.33
N ALA A 75 2.73 -8.19 9.69
CA ALA A 75 3.48 -7.08 10.28
C ALA A 75 4.14 -7.47 11.63
N ARG A 76 3.44 -8.22 12.48
CA ARG A 76 4.02 -8.75 13.74
C ARG A 76 5.22 -9.65 13.50
N GLU A 77 5.17 -10.46 12.45
CA GLU A 77 6.27 -11.33 12.02
C GLU A 77 7.35 -10.58 11.21
N LYS A 78 7.20 -9.26 11.05
CA LYS A 78 8.11 -8.40 10.26
C LYS A 78 8.22 -8.84 8.80
N ILE A 79 7.12 -9.32 8.25
CA ILE A 79 7.00 -9.70 6.83
C ILE A 79 6.48 -8.48 6.06
N ALA A 80 7.14 -8.14 4.97
CA ALA A 80 6.70 -7.08 4.08
C ALA A 80 5.40 -7.49 3.34
N ILE A 81 4.46 -6.57 3.26
CA ILE A 81 3.13 -6.79 2.69
C ILE A 81 2.96 -5.90 1.47
N VAL A 82 2.79 -6.52 0.31
CA VAL A 82 2.57 -5.81 -0.95
C VAL A 82 1.09 -5.90 -1.33
N PHE A 83 0.44 -4.76 -1.51
CA PHE A 83 -0.99 -4.69 -1.81
C PHE A 83 -1.26 -3.78 -3.03
N ASP A 84 -2.40 -3.95 -3.74
CA ASP A 84 -2.58 -3.36 -5.06
C ASP A 84 -3.95 -2.76 -5.39
N ASN A 85 -4.98 -2.93 -4.55
CA ASN A 85 -6.34 -2.50 -4.95
C ASN A 85 -7.19 -2.01 -3.78
N ALA A 86 -8.43 -1.61 -4.06
CA ALA A 86 -9.35 -1.05 -3.06
C ALA A 86 -9.73 -2.07 -1.98
N VAL A 87 -9.85 -3.34 -2.30
CA VAL A 87 -10.21 -4.39 -1.31
C VAL A 87 -9.08 -4.59 -0.32
N THR A 88 -7.88 -4.82 -0.82
CA THR A 88 -6.68 -4.98 0.00
C THR A 88 -6.33 -3.68 0.72
N GLY A 89 -6.51 -2.53 0.04
CA GLY A 89 -6.34 -1.21 0.63
C GLY A 89 -7.30 -0.91 1.79
N ALA A 90 -8.53 -1.44 1.77
CA ALA A 90 -9.46 -1.31 2.88
C ALA A 90 -8.97 -2.08 4.12
N ALA A 91 -8.46 -3.30 3.93
CA ALA A 91 -7.88 -4.10 5.01
C ALA A 91 -6.64 -3.43 5.62
N VAL A 92 -5.74 -2.92 4.76
CA VAL A 92 -4.53 -2.18 5.18
C VAL A 92 -4.91 -0.90 5.93
N LEU A 93 -5.88 -0.13 5.41
CA LEU A 93 -6.34 1.09 6.05
C LEU A 93 -6.91 0.83 7.44
N ALA A 94 -7.73 -0.22 7.59
CA ALA A 94 -8.27 -0.65 8.87
C ALA A 94 -7.14 -1.11 9.83
N ALA A 95 -6.20 -1.91 9.33
CA ALA A 95 -5.08 -2.41 10.12
C ALA A 95 -4.19 -1.29 10.67
N ILE A 96 -3.84 -0.31 9.85
CA ILE A 96 -3.04 0.86 10.28
C ILE A 96 -3.82 1.72 11.28
N LYS A 97 -5.15 1.81 11.15
CA LYS A 97 -5.96 2.55 12.11
C LYS A 97 -5.98 1.90 13.50
N VAL A 98 -5.96 0.58 13.57
CA VAL A 98 -5.91 -0.17 14.83
C VAL A 98 -4.49 -0.26 15.39
N TYR A 99 -3.53 -0.52 14.52
CA TYR A 99 -2.13 -0.75 14.83
C TYR A 99 -1.25 0.13 13.92
N PRO A 100 -0.93 1.36 14.33
CA PRO A 100 -0.19 2.31 13.50
C PRO A 100 1.17 1.79 12.99
N GLU A 101 1.82 0.91 13.74
CA GLU A 101 3.09 0.28 13.41
C GLU A 101 3.04 -0.64 12.18
N VAL A 102 1.85 -1.10 11.78
CA VAL A 102 1.65 -1.88 10.54
C VAL A 102 2.13 -1.10 9.33
N ARG A 103 2.08 0.24 9.40
CA ARG A 103 2.50 1.13 8.31
C ARG A 103 3.91 0.84 7.78
N ASP A 104 4.82 0.45 8.65
CA ASP A 104 6.23 0.22 8.29
C ASP A 104 6.45 -1.06 7.46
N TYR A 105 5.42 -1.90 7.36
CA TYR A 105 5.48 -3.20 6.70
C TYR A 105 4.61 -3.30 5.45
N VAL A 106 3.85 -2.26 5.08
CA VAL A 106 2.93 -2.29 3.94
C VAL A 106 3.42 -1.43 2.78
N PHE A 107 3.35 -1.97 1.57
CA PHE A 107 3.88 -1.37 0.35
C PHE A 107 2.81 -1.41 -0.75
N PRO A 108 2.28 -0.27 -1.18
CA PRO A 108 1.35 -0.22 -2.29
C PRO A 108 2.08 -0.46 -3.60
N SER A 109 1.74 -1.52 -4.31
CA SER A 109 2.40 -1.86 -5.56
C SER A 109 1.84 -1.13 -6.76
N ALA A 110 0.52 -0.97 -6.82
CA ALA A 110 -0.15 -0.40 -7.98
C ALA A 110 -1.23 0.60 -7.59
N ALA A 111 -1.42 1.60 -8.43
CA ALA A 111 -2.64 2.39 -8.49
C ALA A 111 -3.34 2.09 -9.81
N TYR A 112 -4.61 1.72 -9.70
CA TYR A 112 -5.51 1.56 -10.81
C TYR A 112 -6.39 2.80 -10.95
N ASN A 113 -7.05 2.96 -12.08
CA ASN A 113 -8.02 4.02 -12.30
C ASN A 113 -9.33 3.74 -11.53
N GLU A 114 -9.20 3.64 -10.21
CA GLU A 114 -10.27 3.33 -9.27
C GLU A 114 -10.34 4.42 -8.18
N PRO A 115 -11.43 5.20 -8.13
CA PRO A 115 -11.53 6.36 -7.23
C PRO A 115 -11.30 6.02 -5.76
N VAL A 116 -11.85 4.87 -5.29
CA VAL A 116 -11.74 4.44 -3.89
C VAL A 116 -10.29 4.18 -3.52
N HIS A 117 -9.55 3.48 -4.38
CA HIS A 117 -8.14 3.18 -4.14
C HIS A 117 -7.28 4.45 -4.13
N GLN A 118 -7.57 5.41 -5.00
CA GLN A 118 -6.89 6.71 -5.01
C GLN A 118 -7.09 7.47 -3.69
N ILE A 119 -8.33 7.44 -3.15
CA ILE A 119 -8.64 8.05 -1.85
C ILE A 119 -7.86 7.34 -0.73
N GLN A 120 -7.82 6.01 -0.75
CA GLN A 120 -7.04 5.22 0.22
C GLN A 120 -5.55 5.59 0.19
N MET A 121 -4.95 5.67 -1.01
CA MET A 121 -3.54 6.06 -1.17
C MET A 121 -3.26 7.46 -0.63
N LYS A 122 -4.14 8.41 -0.94
CA LYS A 122 -4.06 9.78 -0.41
C LYS A 122 -4.12 9.79 1.12
N LYS A 123 -5.05 9.02 1.71
CA LYS A 123 -5.21 8.95 3.17
C LYS A 123 -4.02 8.28 3.85
N LEU A 124 -3.53 7.22 3.27
CA LEU A 124 -2.34 6.52 3.75
C LEU A 124 -1.06 7.36 3.57
N GLY A 125 -1.10 8.39 2.69
CA GLY A 125 0.08 9.18 2.34
C GLY A 125 1.16 8.33 1.67
N MET A 126 0.75 7.32 0.91
CA MET A 126 1.63 6.37 0.23
C MET A 126 1.58 6.61 -1.28
N LYS A 127 2.68 6.28 -1.95
CA LYS A 127 2.77 6.31 -3.42
C LYS A 127 3.01 4.89 -3.90
N PRO A 128 2.20 4.38 -4.84
CA PRO A 128 2.41 3.05 -5.41
C PRO A 128 3.64 3.02 -6.32
N PHE A 129 4.17 1.82 -6.56
CA PHE A 129 5.31 1.61 -7.46
C PHE A 129 4.91 1.81 -8.92
N PHE A 130 3.68 1.36 -9.29
CA PHE A 130 3.18 1.39 -10.66
C PHE A 130 1.85 2.13 -10.75
N TYR A 131 1.60 2.73 -11.90
CA TYR A 131 0.33 3.38 -12.25
C TYR A 131 -0.21 2.71 -13.51
N TYR A 132 -1.42 2.17 -13.44
CA TYR A 132 -2.08 1.48 -14.53
C TYR A 132 -3.36 2.17 -14.93
N ASP A 133 -3.58 2.30 -16.24
CA ASP A 133 -4.80 2.84 -16.83
C ASP A 133 -5.82 1.74 -17.15
N PHE A 134 -5.95 0.77 -16.27
CA PHE A 134 -6.95 -0.29 -16.34
C PHE A 134 -7.46 -0.63 -14.94
N THR A 135 -8.59 -1.36 -14.87
CA THR A 135 -9.32 -1.61 -13.63
C THR A 135 -9.17 -3.02 -13.08
N VAL A 136 -8.59 -3.94 -13.86
CA VAL A 136 -8.40 -5.33 -13.41
C VAL A 136 -7.25 -5.38 -12.44
N ALA A 137 -7.57 -5.69 -11.20
CA ALA A 137 -6.60 -5.77 -10.12
C ALA A 137 -6.18 -7.22 -9.82
N GLU A 138 -7.06 -8.04 -9.35
CA GLU A 138 -6.92 -9.50 -9.08
C GLU A 138 -5.52 -9.98 -8.65
N GLY A 139 -4.76 -9.13 -7.95
CA GLY A 139 -3.40 -9.44 -7.51
C GLY A 139 -2.30 -9.21 -8.54
N PHE A 140 -2.62 -8.73 -9.76
CA PHE A 140 -1.60 -8.46 -10.79
C PHE A 140 -0.55 -7.45 -10.29
N GLY A 141 -1.00 -6.31 -9.74
CA GLY A 141 -0.11 -5.30 -9.20
C GLY A 141 0.73 -5.83 -8.04
N SER A 142 0.14 -6.64 -7.15
CA SER A 142 0.89 -7.28 -6.06
C SER A 142 1.96 -8.24 -6.57
N ALA A 143 1.67 -9.03 -7.61
CA ALA A 143 2.64 -9.93 -8.23
C ALA A 143 3.83 -9.15 -8.85
N MET A 144 3.53 -8.07 -9.58
CA MET A 144 4.57 -7.18 -10.13
C MET A 144 5.37 -6.50 -9.03
N GLY A 145 4.69 -6.05 -7.97
CA GLY A 145 5.34 -5.43 -6.81
C GLY A 145 6.27 -6.39 -6.07
N LEU A 146 5.89 -7.66 -5.92
CA LEU A 146 6.76 -8.69 -5.35
C LEU A 146 8.02 -8.92 -6.20
N SER A 147 7.88 -8.96 -7.52
CA SER A 147 9.05 -9.10 -8.42
C SER A 147 10.01 -7.91 -8.28
N LEU A 148 9.48 -6.69 -8.12
CA LEU A 148 10.30 -5.51 -7.85
C LEU A 148 10.96 -5.58 -6.47
N PHE A 149 10.26 -6.12 -5.50
CA PHE A 149 10.77 -6.31 -4.14
C PHE A 149 11.94 -7.29 -4.11
N ASP A 150 11.82 -8.43 -4.81
CA ASP A 150 12.89 -9.41 -4.97
C ASP A 150 14.12 -8.78 -5.65
N ALA A 151 13.93 -8.07 -6.76
CA ALA A 151 15.02 -7.40 -7.44
C ALA A 151 15.72 -6.34 -6.53
N ALA A 152 14.96 -5.63 -5.70
CA ALA A 152 15.55 -4.69 -4.74
C ALA A 152 16.36 -5.40 -3.65
N LEU A 153 15.92 -6.58 -3.20
CA LEU A 153 16.65 -7.40 -2.24
C LEU A 153 17.94 -7.95 -2.84
N ASP A 154 17.92 -8.40 -4.10
CA ASP A 154 19.11 -8.85 -4.81
C ASP A 154 20.15 -7.73 -4.91
N ILE A 155 19.72 -6.49 -5.23
CA ILE A 155 20.61 -5.33 -5.25
C ILE A 155 21.25 -5.11 -3.88
N VAL A 156 20.47 -5.15 -2.80
CA VAL A 156 20.99 -4.91 -1.44
C VAL A 156 21.96 -6.01 -0.99
N ASN A 157 21.68 -7.27 -1.35
CA ASN A 157 22.44 -8.41 -0.89
C ASN A 157 23.67 -8.72 -1.76
N GLU A 158 23.59 -8.49 -3.07
CA GLU A 158 24.59 -8.96 -4.03
C GLU A 158 25.42 -7.85 -4.65
N MET A 159 24.90 -6.61 -4.71
CA MET A 159 25.63 -5.51 -5.29
C MET A 159 26.83 -5.13 -4.44
N LYS A 160 28.02 -5.18 -5.04
CA LYS A 160 29.26 -4.76 -4.38
C LYS A 160 29.37 -3.23 -4.32
N THR A 161 29.82 -2.73 -3.20
CA THR A 161 30.25 -1.32 -3.13
C THR A 161 31.52 -1.11 -3.97
N PHE A 162 31.84 0.12 -4.30
CA PHE A 162 33.08 0.43 -5.02
C PHE A 162 34.32 -0.13 -4.33
N GLY A 163 34.39 -0.05 -3.01
CA GLY A 163 35.48 -0.63 -2.23
C GLY A 163 35.56 -2.14 -2.34
N GLN A 164 34.42 -2.86 -2.27
CA GLN A 164 34.35 -4.30 -2.44
C GLN A 164 34.62 -4.74 -3.90
N GLY A 165 34.29 -3.88 -4.86
CA GLY A 165 34.53 -4.11 -6.28
C GLY A 165 35.96 -3.81 -6.71
N GLY A 166 36.81 -3.29 -5.84
CA GLY A 166 38.20 -2.89 -6.19
C GLY A 166 38.27 -1.71 -7.16
N VAL A 167 37.17 -0.95 -7.26
CA VAL A 167 37.15 0.25 -8.11
C VAL A 167 37.90 1.36 -7.37
N GLY A 168 39.13 1.63 -7.80
CA GLY A 168 39.91 2.76 -7.29
C GLY A 168 39.23 4.09 -7.60
N VAL A 169 39.30 5.02 -6.67
CA VAL A 169 38.95 6.41 -6.96
C VAL A 169 39.88 6.86 -8.09
N ALA A 170 39.34 7.34 -9.21
CA ALA A 170 40.14 7.94 -10.25
C ALA A 170 40.87 9.13 -9.59
N GLU A 171 42.20 8.99 -9.42
CA GLU A 171 43.02 10.15 -9.13
C GLU A 171 42.89 11.08 -10.37
N ASP A 172 42.31 12.26 -10.13
CA ASP A 172 42.31 13.29 -11.12
C ASP A 172 43.76 13.49 -11.55
N GLY A 173 44.02 13.29 -12.84
CA GLY A 173 45.37 13.50 -13.41
C GLY A 173 45.92 14.88 -13.06
N PRO A 174 47.17 15.25 -13.41
CA PRO A 174 47.92 16.39 -12.89
C PRO A 174 47.33 17.76 -13.21
N GLY A 175 46.06 17.94 -12.94
CA GLY A 175 45.26 19.10 -13.20
C GLY A 175 44.17 19.25 -12.14
N LYS A 176 44.52 19.71 -10.96
CA LYS A 176 43.64 20.28 -9.94
C LYS A 176 42.46 19.40 -9.55
N GLY A 177 42.68 18.60 -8.54
CA GLY A 177 41.62 17.89 -7.79
C GLY A 177 40.51 18.85 -7.33
N ARG A 178 39.33 18.76 -7.91
CA ARG A 178 38.10 19.13 -7.20
C ARG A 178 37.80 17.99 -6.25
N GLN A 179 38.07 18.19 -4.98
CA GLN A 179 37.49 17.35 -3.96
C GLN A 179 35.96 17.48 -4.12
N ARG A 180 35.32 16.42 -4.56
CA ARG A 180 33.88 16.31 -4.45
C ARG A 180 33.57 16.01 -2.99
N GLU A 181 32.99 16.98 -2.28
CA GLU A 181 32.50 16.85 -0.91
C GLU A 181 31.26 15.93 -0.77
N ASP A 182 30.80 15.35 -1.86
CA ASP A 182 29.57 14.58 -1.99
C ASP A 182 29.77 13.06 -1.99
N VAL A 183 30.98 12.58 -1.67
CA VAL A 183 31.28 11.14 -1.51
C VAL A 183 31.82 10.89 -0.10
N GLN A 184 30.90 10.93 0.86
CA GLN A 184 31.08 10.29 2.18
C GLN A 184 30.10 9.16 2.36
#